data_c4c5984e7c12fbb942f79bf67c377cdc
#
_entry.id   c4c5984e7c12fbb942f79bf67c377cdc
#
_cell.length_a   1.000
_cell.length_b   1.000
_cell.length_c   1.000
_cell.angle_alpha   90.00
_cell.angle_beta   90.00
_cell.angle_gamma   90.00
#
_symmetry.space_group_name_H-M   'P 1'
#
loop_
_entity.id
_entity.type
_entity.pdbx_description
1 polymer ?
#
loop_
_entity_poly.entity_id
_entity_poly.type
_entity_poly.pdbx_seq_one_letter_code
_entity_poly.pdbx_strand_id
1 'polypeptide(L)'
;IWFSWIQNKKKFKFINNLDSGLKNNTKKKFVNLIVSKSGNTIETIANVNLFVKKTDHNIFITENKKSYLFLLANKLKSEIIHHNNFIGGRYSVLSEVGMLPAELMGLNANNFKNYNNLIKNKFFVNTLISNVCSTLYLIKKKKFNSIIINYDEKSKNLFEWYQQLIAESLGKKSKGILPV
;
A
#
# COMPACT_ATOMS: atom_id res chain seq x y z
N ILE A 1 0.59 3.41 4.07
CA ILE A 1 0.19 2.81 5.35
C ILE A 1 1.40 2.47 6.24
N TRP A 2 2.55 2.06 5.72
CA TRP A 2 3.74 1.63 6.48
C TRP A 2 4.68 2.76 6.96
N PHE A 3 4.45 3.99 6.55
CA PHE A 3 5.48 5.03 6.62
C PHE A 3 5.34 6.05 7.75
N SER A 4 4.40 5.85 8.69
CA SER A 4 4.26 6.72 9.85
C SER A 4 5.45 6.70 10.82
N TRP A 5 6.38 5.75 10.65
CA TRP A 5 7.54 5.56 11.52
C TRP A 5 8.74 6.48 11.25
N ILE A 6 8.76 7.17 10.12
CA ILE A 6 9.93 7.94 9.68
C ILE A 6 9.60 9.42 9.66
N GLN A 7 9.23 9.95 10.81
CA GLN A 7 8.90 11.38 10.93
C GLN A 7 10.09 12.33 10.84
N ASN A 8 11.36 11.87 10.77
CA ASN A 8 12.47 12.78 11.12
C ASN A 8 13.50 13.12 10.05
N LYS A 9 13.45 12.61 8.80
CA LYS A 9 14.53 12.93 7.85
C LYS A 9 14.12 13.65 6.56
N LYS A 10 12.88 13.49 6.09
CA LYS A 10 12.36 14.26 4.94
C LYS A 10 10.87 14.51 5.16
N LYS A 11 10.37 15.68 4.77
CA LYS A 11 8.95 15.99 4.87
C LYS A 11 8.18 15.25 3.80
N PHE A 12 7.67 14.08 4.12
CA PHE A 12 6.71 13.36 3.30
C PHE A 12 5.29 13.77 3.66
N LYS A 13 4.45 13.91 2.65
CA LYS A 13 3.03 14.12 2.81
C LYS A 13 2.29 13.05 2.03
N PHE A 14 1.50 12.24 2.73
CA PHE A 14 0.64 11.24 2.12
C PHE A 14 -0.73 11.85 1.85
N ILE A 15 -1.23 11.63 0.64
CA ILE A 15 -2.58 12.04 0.22
C ILE A 15 -3.27 10.76 -0.22
N ASN A 16 -4.09 10.19 0.67
CA ASN A 16 -4.79 8.92 0.46
C ASN A 16 -6.31 9.09 0.31
N ASN A 17 -6.84 10.25 0.67
CA ASN A 17 -8.25 10.58 0.58
C ASN A 17 -8.45 11.91 -0.13
N LEU A 18 -9.69 12.18 -0.55
CA LEU A 18 -10.09 13.50 -1.04
C LEU A 18 -10.17 14.45 0.16
N ASP A 19 -9.25 15.38 0.24
CA ASP A 19 -9.22 16.40 1.30
C ASP A 19 -9.29 17.79 0.67
N SER A 20 -10.46 18.41 0.81
CA SER A 20 -10.71 19.77 0.33
C SER A 20 -9.95 20.86 1.07
N GLY A 21 -9.42 20.54 2.26
CA GLY A 21 -8.60 21.46 3.08
C GLY A 21 -7.14 21.55 2.66
N LEU A 22 -6.67 20.69 1.77
CA LEU A 22 -5.32 20.69 1.27
C LEU A 22 -5.08 21.83 0.28
N LYS A 23 -4.69 23.00 0.79
CA LYS A 23 -4.24 24.11 -0.07
C LYS A 23 -2.81 23.88 -0.53
N ASN A 24 -2.61 23.91 -1.83
CA ASN A 24 -1.26 23.84 -2.45
C ASN A 24 -0.61 25.23 -2.45
N ASN A 25 -0.41 25.82 -1.27
CA ASN A 25 0.08 27.20 -1.10
C ASN A 25 1.60 27.29 -0.97
N THR A 26 2.37 26.32 -1.45
CA THR A 26 3.81 26.37 -1.28
C THR A 26 4.52 26.69 -2.58
N LYS A 27 5.40 27.72 -2.53
CA LYS A 27 6.39 28.03 -3.57
C LYS A 27 7.51 26.96 -3.65
N LYS A 28 7.40 25.87 -2.90
CA LYS A 28 8.40 24.79 -2.84
C LYS A 28 8.18 23.81 -3.97
N LYS A 29 9.27 23.40 -4.61
CA LYS A 29 9.26 22.28 -5.57
C LYS A 29 9.08 20.98 -4.80
N PHE A 30 8.13 20.16 -5.24
CA PHE A 30 7.86 18.83 -4.72
C PHE A 30 8.25 17.78 -5.75
N VAL A 31 8.61 16.62 -5.26
CA VAL A 31 8.58 15.39 -6.04
C VAL A 31 7.25 14.71 -5.73
N ASN A 32 6.41 14.57 -6.73
CA ASN A 32 5.12 13.90 -6.60
C ASN A 32 5.29 12.44 -7.00
N LEU A 33 4.99 11.53 -6.09
CA LEU A 33 4.90 10.12 -6.37
C LEU A 33 3.44 9.72 -6.45
N ILE A 34 2.97 9.40 -7.66
CA ILE A 34 1.58 9.07 -7.97
C ILE A 34 1.48 7.56 -8.14
N VAL A 35 0.71 6.91 -7.28
CA VAL A 35 0.61 5.46 -7.25
C VAL A 35 -0.83 5.01 -7.49
N SER A 36 -1.05 4.29 -8.57
CA SER A 36 -2.32 3.60 -8.84
C SER A 36 -2.09 2.45 -9.80
N LYS A 37 -2.31 1.22 -9.36
CA LYS A 37 -2.14 0.03 -10.17
C LYS A 37 -2.92 0.12 -11.49
N SER A 38 -4.23 0.33 -11.41
CA SER A 38 -5.11 0.41 -12.59
C SER A 38 -4.92 1.70 -13.41
N GLY A 39 -4.34 2.73 -12.80
CA GLY A 39 -4.26 4.07 -13.36
C GLY A 39 -5.60 4.78 -13.56
N ASN A 40 -6.68 4.21 -13.01
CA ASN A 40 -8.07 4.72 -13.13
C ASN A 40 -8.77 4.88 -11.78
N THR A 41 -8.03 4.82 -10.65
CA THR A 41 -8.60 5.05 -9.32
C THR A 41 -9.08 6.50 -9.19
N ILE A 42 -10.36 6.69 -8.91
CA ILE A 42 -11.02 8.01 -8.95
C ILE A 42 -10.38 8.98 -7.97
N GLU A 43 -10.11 8.55 -6.75
CA GLU A 43 -9.46 9.36 -5.70
C GLU A 43 -8.08 9.82 -6.13
N THR A 44 -7.30 8.92 -6.75
CA THR A 44 -5.97 9.26 -7.25
C THR A 44 -6.06 10.26 -8.41
N ILE A 45 -7.00 10.07 -9.34
CA ILE A 45 -7.22 10.99 -10.46
C ILE A 45 -7.63 12.38 -9.95
N ALA A 46 -8.55 12.45 -9.01
CA ALA A 46 -9.00 13.72 -8.43
C ALA A 46 -7.86 14.44 -7.73
N ASN A 47 -7.07 13.75 -6.90
CA ASN A 47 -5.91 14.31 -6.21
C ASN A 47 -4.83 14.79 -7.20
N VAL A 48 -4.55 14.02 -8.25
CA VAL A 48 -3.59 14.40 -9.28
C VAL A 48 -4.02 15.68 -9.99
N ASN A 49 -5.28 15.80 -10.34
CA ASN A 49 -5.81 17.02 -10.99
C ASN A 49 -5.76 18.25 -10.09
N LEU A 50 -5.82 18.07 -8.76
CA LEU A 50 -5.75 19.17 -7.79
C LEU A 50 -4.30 19.59 -7.48
N PHE A 51 -3.37 18.66 -7.40
CA PHE A 51 -2.05 18.91 -6.80
C PHE A 51 -0.89 18.84 -7.78
N VAL A 52 -0.99 18.08 -8.87
CA VAL A 52 0.12 17.83 -9.78
C VAL A 52 0.22 18.96 -10.82
N LYS A 53 1.41 19.56 -10.94
CA LYS A 53 1.73 20.58 -11.94
C LYS A 53 2.73 20.02 -12.94
N LYS A 54 2.66 20.50 -14.18
CA LYS A 54 3.62 20.14 -15.23
C LYS A 54 5.06 20.54 -14.88
N THR A 55 5.22 21.58 -14.06
CA THR A 55 6.52 22.10 -13.62
C THR A 55 7.16 21.32 -12.49
N ASP A 56 6.41 20.42 -11.86
CA ASP A 56 6.89 19.60 -10.75
C ASP A 56 7.59 18.33 -11.29
N HIS A 57 8.44 17.74 -10.47
CA HIS A 57 8.98 16.41 -10.77
C HIS A 57 7.94 15.36 -10.40
N ASN A 58 7.37 14.72 -11.41
CA ASN A 58 6.28 13.75 -11.24
C ASN A 58 6.76 12.35 -11.64
N ILE A 59 6.54 11.38 -10.78
CA ILE A 59 6.83 9.97 -10.99
C ILE A 59 5.52 9.20 -10.84
N PHE A 60 5.14 8.43 -11.84
CA PHE A 60 3.94 7.61 -11.83
C PHE A 60 4.29 6.14 -11.65
N ILE A 61 3.62 5.44 -10.74
CA ILE A 61 3.68 3.97 -10.63
C ILE A 61 2.32 3.43 -11.04
N THR A 62 2.28 2.75 -12.19
CA THR A 62 1.05 2.17 -12.74
C THR A 62 1.37 0.98 -13.65
N GLU A 63 0.38 0.15 -13.94
CA GLU A 63 0.54 -0.92 -14.93
C GLU A 63 0.88 -0.38 -16.31
N ASN A 64 1.60 -1.17 -17.10
CA ASN A 64 1.85 -0.87 -18.51
C ASN A 64 0.58 -1.16 -19.33
N LYS A 65 -0.45 -0.35 -19.08
CA LYS A 65 -1.75 -0.46 -19.70
C LYS A 65 -2.33 0.93 -19.96
N LYS A 66 -2.98 1.11 -21.09
CA LYS A 66 -3.66 2.37 -21.41
C LYS A 66 -4.69 2.69 -20.32
N SER A 67 -4.42 3.75 -19.56
CA SER A 67 -5.26 4.24 -18.47
C SER A 67 -5.17 5.76 -18.40
N TYR A 68 -6.03 6.39 -17.60
CA TYR A 68 -6.01 7.85 -17.45
C TYR A 68 -4.64 8.35 -16.96
N LEU A 69 -4.12 7.78 -15.88
CA LEU A 69 -2.83 8.21 -15.31
C LEU A 69 -1.65 7.90 -16.24
N PHE A 70 -1.69 6.80 -16.97
CA PHE A 70 -0.67 6.48 -17.98
C PHE A 70 -0.64 7.53 -19.09
N LEU A 71 -1.81 7.92 -19.62
CA LEU A 71 -1.92 8.96 -20.65
C LEU A 71 -1.50 10.33 -20.12
N LEU A 72 -1.88 10.65 -18.88
CA LEU A 72 -1.50 11.90 -18.24
C LEU A 72 0.02 11.98 -18.01
N ALA A 73 0.65 10.90 -17.53
CA ALA A 73 2.10 10.83 -17.34
C ALA A 73 2.85 11.11 -18.66
N ASN A 74 2.41 10.48 -19.76
CA ASN A 74 2.98 10.74 -21.08
C ASN A 74 2.78 12.20 -21.53
N LYS A 75 1.59 12.77 -21.32
CA LYS A 75 1.29 14.18 -21.63
C LYS A 75 2.17 15.13 -20.83
N LEU A 76 2.45 14.83 -19.58
CA LEU A 76 3.30 15.60 -18.70
C LEU A 76 4.81 15.36 -18.96
N LYS A 77 5.16 14.36 -19.78
CA LYS A 77 6.53 13.87 -20.00
C LYS A 77 7.18 13.45 -18.68
N SER A 78 6.40 12.82 -17.82
CA SER A 78 6.81 12.35 -16.50
C SER A 78 7.38 10.94 -16.57
N GLU A 79 8.18 10.58 -15.57
CA GLU A 79 8.70 9.23 -15.40
C GLU A 79 7.56 8.26 -15.07
N ILE A 80 7.59 7.07 -15.70
CA ILE A 80 6.62 6.00 -15.44
C ILE A 80 7.40 4.76 -15.00
N ILE A 81 7.10 4.29 -13.79
CA ILE A 81 7.57 3.01 -13.27
C ILE A 81 6.44 2.01 -13.46
N HIS A 82 6.69 0.98 -14.25
CA HIS A 82 5.67 -0.03 -14.53
C HIS A 82 5.48 -0.98 -13.37
N HIS A 83 4.26 -1.00 -12.83
CA HIS A 83 3.86 -1.97 -11.82
C HIS A 83 3.60 -3.33 -12.46
N ASN A 84 4.10 -4.39 -11.81
CA ASN A 84 3.91 -5.75 -12.29
C ASN A 84 2.42 -6.14 -12.25
N ASN A 85 1.87 -6.53 -13.40
CA ASN A 85 0.45 -6.89 -13.55
C ASN A 85 0.01 -8.07 -12.67
N PHE A 86 0.94 -8.97 -12.34
CA PHE A 86 0.66 -10.15 -11.51
C PHE A 86 0.64 -9.86 -10.01
N ILE A 87 1.11 -8.67 -9.57
CA ILE A 87 1.06 -8.27 -8.17
C ILE A 87 -0.22 -7.48 -7.91
N GLY A 88 -1.14 -8.05 -7.12
CA GLY A 88 -2.35 -7.35 -6.68
C GLY A 88 -2.02 -6.14 -5.80
N GLY A 89 -2.85 -5.08 -5.85
CA GLY A 89 -2.59 -3.84 -5.10
C GLY A 89 -2.32 -4.06 -3.62
N ARG A 90 -3.12 -4.88 -2.93
CA ARG A 90 -2.95 -5.20 -1.51
C ARG A 90 -1.70 -6.03 -1.18
N TYR A 91 -1.06 -6.63 -2.18
CA TYR A 91 0.20 -7.38 -2.04
C TYR A 91 1.44 -6.58 -2.46
N SER A 92 1.26 -5.33 -2.88
CA SER A 92 2.31 -4.53 -3.53
C SER A 92 3.28 -3.84 -2.55
N VAL A 93 3.14 -4.04 -1.26
CA VAL A 93 3.97 -3.37 -0.23
C VAL A 93 5.46 -3.64 -0.42
N LEU A 94 5.84 -4.85 -0.82
CA LEU A 94 7.25 -5.23 -1.06
C LEU A 94 7.66 -5.11 -2.54
N SER A 95 6.83 -4.51 -3.38
CA SER A 95 7.16 -4.14 -4.75
C SER A 95 7.66 -2.69 -4.84
N GLU A 96 7.86 -2.18 -6.05
CA GLU A 96 8.23 -0.78 -6.30
C GLU A 96 7.26 0.22 -5.63
N VAL A 97 6.00 -0.16 -5.46
CA VAL A 97 4.96 0.65 -4.81
C VAL A 97 5.34 1.02 -3.36
N GLY A 98 5.87 0.08 -2.60
CA GLY A 98 6.29 0.33 -1.22
C GLY A 98 7.79 0.59 -1.08
N MET A 99 8.62 -0.04 -1.93
CA MET A 99 10.08 0.04 -1.78
C MET A 99 10.64 1.36 -2.28
N LEU A 100 10.10 1.94 -3.36
CA LEU A 100 10.56 3.25 -3.82
C LEU A 100 10.32 4.36 -2.77
N PRO A 101 9.11 4.52 -2.20
CA PRO A 101 8.92 5.45 -1.09
C PRO A 101 9.86 5.15 0.10
N ALA A 102 10.07 3.87 0.43
CA ALA A 102 10.97 3.47 1.52
C ALA A 102 12.41 3.96 1.29
N GLU A 103 12.96 3.76 0.09
CA GLU A 103 14.28 4.26 -0.28
C GLU A 103 14.34 5.79 -0.26
N LEU A 104 13.34 6.47 -0.79
CA LEU A 104 13.26 7.93 -0.74
C LEU A 104 13.23 8.46 0.70
N MET A 105 12.70 7.70 1.65
CA MET A 105 12.74 8.00 3.09
C MET A 105 14.06 7.62 3.75
N GLY A 106 14.96 6.98 3.03
CA GLY A 106 16.28 6.56 3.54
C GLY A 106 16.26 5.20 4.23
N LEU A 107 15.22 4.38 4.01
CA LEU A 107 15.22 2.99 4.43
C LEU A 107 16.00 2.14 3.44
N ASN A 108 16.72 1.15 3.96
CA ASN A 108 17.40 0.18 3.12
C ASN A 108 16.43 -0.93 2.71
N ALA A 109 16.03 -0.95 1.43
CA ALA A 109 15.12 -1.95 0.89
C ALA A 109 15.65 -3.40 1.06
N ASN A 110 16.98 -3.60 1.12
CA ASN A 110 17.56 -4.92 1.36
C ASN A 110 17.22 -5.51 2.74
N ASN A 111 16.93 -4.68 3.73
CA ASN A 111 16.51 -5.17 5.05
C ASN A 111 15.20 -5.96 4.99
N PHE A 112 14.34 -5.67 4.01
CA PHE A 112 13.09 -6.42 3.83
C PHE A 112 13.31 -7.83 3.27
N LYS A 113 14.47 -8.13 2.66
CA LYS A 113 14.83 -9.49 2.23
C LYS A 113 15.02 -10.45 3.41
N ASN A 114 15.26 -9.92 4.61
CA ASN A 114 15.43 -10.73 5.83
C ASN A 114 14.14 -11.51 6.20
N TYR A 115 12.96 -11.10 5.70
CA TYR A 115 11.74 -11.88 5.86
C TYR A 115 11.82 -13.28 5.26
N ASN A 116 12.70 -13.50 4.29
CA ASN A 116 12.96 -14.85 3.74
C ASN A 116 13.47 -15.83 4.80
N ASN A 117 14.11 -15.35 5.86
CA ASN A 117 14.57 -16.19 6.96
C ASN A 117 13.42 -16.74 7.81
N LEU A 118 12.29 -16.02 7.88
CA LEU A 118 11.09 -16.50 8.57
C LEU A 118 10.49 -17.72 7.86
N ILE A 119 10.45 -17.71 6.52
CA ILE A 119 9.91 -18.82 5.72
C ILE A 119 10.77 -20.08 5.87
N LYS A 120 12.08 -19.92 6.10
CA LYS A 120 13.01 -21.03 6.34
C LYS A 120 12.90 -21.59 7.76
N ASN A 121 12.31 -20.85 8.68
CA ASN A 121 12.17 -21.28 10.07
C ASN A 121 10.98 -22.23 10.21
N LYS A 122 11.26 -23.52 10.48
CA LYS A 122 10.23 -24.56 10.64
C LYS A 122 9.22 -24.24 11.75
N PHE A 123 9.68 -23.69 12.87
CA PHE A 123 8.80 -23.32 13.98
C PHE A 123 7.80 -22.24 13.53
N PHE A 124 8.27 -21.20 12.86
CA PHE A 124 7.43 -20.15 12.31
C PHE A 124 6.39 -20.69 11.34
N VAL A 125 6.80 -21.53 10.39
CA VAL A 125 5.89 -22.12 9.39
C VAL A 125 4.86 -23.01 10.06
N ASN A 126 5.24 -23.85 11.01
CA ASN A 126 4.30 -24.73 11.73
C ASN A 126 3.30 -23.92 12.56
N THR A 127 3.74 -22.84 13.22
CA THR A 127 2.85 -21.93 13.95
C THR A 127 1.85 -21.26 13.01
N LEU A 128 2.31 -20.82 11.83
CA LEU A 128 1.43 -20.24 10.81
C LEU A 128 0.37 -21.24 10.35
N ILE A 129 0.76 -22.47 10.04
CA ILE A 129 -0.15 -23.54 9.64
C ILE A 129 -1.18 -23.80 10.75
N SER A 130 -0.75 -23.91 12.01
CA SER A 130 -1.63 -24.13 13.16
C SER A 130 -2.66 -23.00 13.30
N ASN A 131 -2.24 -21.74 13.13
CA ASN A 131 -3.13 -20.58 13.16
C ASN A 131 -4.18 -20.62 12.04
N VAL A 132 -3.76 -20.99 10.83
CA VAL A 132 -4.67 -21.13 9.68
C VAL A 132 -5.68 -22.26 9.96
N CYS A 133 -5.24 -23.42 10.44
CA CYS A 133 -6.12 -24.55 10.79
C CYS A 133 -7.12 -24.16 11.89
N SER A 134 -6.67 -23.47 12.93
CA SER A 134 -7.54 -22.98 14.00
C SER A 134 -8.60 -22.02 13.48
N THR A 135 -8.19 -21.09 12.62
CA THR A 135 -9.10 -20.14 11.97
C THR A 135 -10.16 -20.86 11.13
N LEU A 136 -9.75 -21.83 10.31
CA LEU A 136 -10.67 -22.63 9.50
C LEU A 136 -11.65 -23.45 10.38
N TYR A 137 -11.17 -24.00 11.48
CA TYR A 137 -12.02 -24.68 12.46
C TYR A 137 -13.07 -23.74 13.04
N LEU A 138 -12.67 -22.52 13.46
CA LEU A 138 -13.60 -21.52 13.99
C LEU A 138 -14.64 -21.07 12.96
N ILE A 139 -14.26 -20.91 11.71
CA ILE A 139 -15.18 -20.61 10.61
C ILE A 139 -16.23 -21.71 10.46
N LYS A 140 -15.82 -22.99 10.52
CA LYS A 140 -16.76 -24.14 10.52
C LYS A 140 -17.74 -24.11 11.71
N LYS A 141 -17.30 -23.53 12.84
CA LYS A 141 -18.13 -23.27 14.02
C LYS A 141 -18.93 -21.96 13.95
N LYS A 142 -19.04 -21.35 12.77
CA LYS A 142 -19.75 -20.08 12.52
C LYS A 142 -19.20 -18.88 13.30
N LYS A 143 -17.91 -18.89 13.63
CA LYS A 143 -17.19 -17.77 14.22
C LYS A 143 -16.46 -17.04 13.09
N PHE A 144 -17.02 -15.92 12.61
CA PHE A 144 -16.53 -15.22 11.42
C PHE A 144 -15.78 -13.93 11.74
N ASN A 145 -15.83 -13.47 12.97
CA ASN A 145 -15.16 -12.22 13.36
C ASN A 145 -13.77 -12.53 13.90
N SER A 146 -12.78 -11.78 13.41
CA SER A 146 -11.41 -11.80 13.93
C SER A 146 -11.12 -10.43 14.51
N ILE A 147 -10.91 -10.36 15.82
CA ILE A 147 -10.63 -9.10 16.52
C ILE A 147 -9.15 -9.07 16.86
N ILE A 148 -8.47 -7.97 16.46
CA ILE A 148 -7.09 -7.72 16.82
C ILE A 148 -7.06 -6.60 17.86
N ILE A 149 -6.65 -6.95 19.07
CA ILE A 149 -6.44 -5.97 20.14
C ILE A 149 -4.99 -5.50 20.05
N ASN A 150 -4.80 -4.29 19.59
CA ASN A 150 -3.47 -3.72 19.39
C ASN A 150 -3.07 -2.81 20.54
N TYR A 151 -2.00 -3.15 21.24
CA TYR A 151 -1.42 -2.35 22.33
C TYR A 151 -0.21 -1.52 21.88
N ASP A 152 0.25 -1.66 20.63
CA ASP A 152 1.37 -0.92 20.08
C ASP A 152 0.89 0.02 18.97
N GLU A 153 0.85 1.31 19.25
CA GLU A 153 0.41 2.33 18.31
C GLU A 153 1.24 2.33 17.01
N LYS A 154 2.50 1.94 17.11
CA LYS A 154 3.38 1.84 15.95
C LYS A 154 2.94 0.76 14.95
N SER A 155 2.25 -0.26 15.40
CA SER A 155 1.73 -1.35 14.57
C SER A 155 0.36 -1.06 13.95
N LYS A 156 -0.26 0.08 14.25
CA LYS A 156 -1.61 0.43 13.75
C LYS A 156 -1.75 0.23 12.25
N ASN A 157 -0.86 0.83 11.47
CA ASN A 157 -0.91 0.75 10.01
C ASN A 157 -0.68 -0.68 9.46
N LEU A 158 0.06 -1.52 10.20
CA LEU A 158 0.23 -2.93 9.87
C LEU A 158 -1.11 -3.68 9.98
N PHE A 159 -1.88 -3.40 11.03
CA PHE A 159 -3.18 -4.02 11.23
C PHE A 159 -4.25 -3.50 10.28
N GLU A 160 -4.22 -2.23 9.91
CA GLU A 160 -5.07 -1.69 8.85
C GLU A 160 -4.80 -2.39 7.50
N TRP A 161 -3.53 -2.63 7.17
CA TRP A 161 -3.19 -3.42 5.99
C TRP A 161 -3.61 -4.89 6.11
N TYR A 162 -3.44 -5.51 7.27
CA TYR A 162 -3.95 -6.86 7.53
C TYR A 162 -5.45 -6.94 7.34
N GLN A 163 -6.21 -5.97 7.84
CA GLN A 163 -7.65 -5.88 7.70
C GLN A 163 -8.04 -5.85 6.20
N GLN A 164 -7.39 -5.01 5.41
CA GLN A 164 -7.60 -4.96 3.97
C GLN A 164 -7.25 -6.29 3.29
N LEU A 165 -6.11 -6.88 3.62
CA LEU A 165 -5.67 -8.17 3.08
C LEU A 165 -6.72 -9.27 3.29
N ILE A 166 -7.22 -9.41 4.49
CA ILE A 166 -8.17 -10.45 4.86
C ILE A 166 -9.53 -10.18 4.22
N ALA A 167 -10.06 -8.96 4.37
CA ALA A 167 -11.38 -8.62 3.85
C ALA A 167 -11.47 -8.79 2.34
N GLU A 168 -10.52 -8.23 1.59
CA GLU A 168 -10.53 -8.30 0.13
C GLU A 168 -10.16 -9.67 -0.44
N SER A 169 -9.33 -10.45 0.27
CA SER A 169 -8.88 -11.75 -0.22
C SER A 169 -9.88 -12.85 0.08
N LEU A 170 -10.50 -12.86 1.27
CA LEU A 170 -11.35 -13.93 1.76
C LEU A 170 -12.84 -13.57 1.74
N GLY A 171 -13.19 -12.28 1.80
CA GLY A 171 -14.55 -11.78 1.84
C GLY A 171 -15.28 -11.88 0.51
N LYS A 172 -15.54 -13.09 0.00
CA LYS A 172 -16.24 -13.33 -1.27
C LYS A 172 -17.44 -14.26 -1.09
N LYS A 173 -18.52 -13.96 -1.83
CA LYS A 173 -19.73 -14.79 -1.85
C LYS A 173 -20.31 -15.05 -0.45
N SER A 174 -20.37 -14.02 0.38
CA SER A 174 -20.84 -14.08 1.77
C SER A 174 -20.05 -15.07 2.65
N LYS A 175 -18.79 -15.33 2.30
CA LYS A 175 -17.86 -16.17 3.06
C LYS A 175 -16.64 -15.36 3.44
N GLY A 176 -15.87 -15.89 4.37
CA GLY A 176 -14.61 -15.29 4.82
C GLY A 176 -14.62 -14.95 6.29
N ILE A 177 -13.73 -14.05 6.67
CA ILE A 177 -13.58 -13.57 8.03
C ILE A 177 -13.75 -12.04 7.98
N LEU A 178 -14.46 -11.50 8.95
CA LEU A 178 -14.53 -10.06 9.17
C LEU A 178 -13.43 -9.67 10.17
N PRO A 179 -12.33 -9.04 9.69
CA PRO A 179 -11.30 -8.52 10.57
C PRO A 179 -11.75 -7.17 11.16
N VAL A 180 -11.63 -7.03 12.48
CA VAL A 180 -12.01 -5.84 13.26
C VAL A 180 -10.83 -5.39 14.12
#